data_a5cd31ae4419a76b942cc2de49b02758
#
_entry.id   a5cd31ae4419a76b942cc2de49b02758
#
_cell.length_a   1.000
_cell.length_b   1.000
_cell.length_c   1.000
_cell.angle_alpha   90.00
_cell.angle_beta   90.00
_cell.angle_gamma   90.00
#
_symmetry.space_group_name_H-M   'P 1'
#
loop_
_entity.id
_entity.type
_entity.pdbx_description
1 polymer ?
#
loop_
_entity_poly.entity_id
_entity_poly.type
_entity_poly.pdbx_seq_one_letter_code
_entity_poly.pdbx_strand_id
1 'polypeptide(L)'
;MSVFNSTPPNIDKIHLINWLKNNYNIFKNKQLSLTKLDSERDKNYLLSVNNKSYFVIKLYNKLESKSFLELQDFVLTSLNTRTSIKKFIPKKKHQSIKTYIDKNKHSCFVRILSYIKGKVLANYKYSSQLEISLGLFIGNLSKELQNIIHQSSIRNFLWDPSSIDWVKKDLNLFKLKQKQIISNNLCEYDKFLKKNKNNLRYSLTHGDPI
;
A
#
# COMPACT_ATOMS: atom_id res chain seq x y z
N MET A 1 -11.43 15.45 -3.75
CA MET A 1 -10.63 14.54 -4.61
C MET A 1 -10.17 13.36 -3.77
N SER A 2 -10.28 12.16 -4.29
CA SER A 2 -9.82 10.93 -3.63
C SER A 2 -8.37 10.62 -4.07
N VAL A 3 -7.60 9.93 -3.21
CA VAL A 3 -6.28 9.36 -3.56
C VAL A 3 -6.38 8.51 -4.83
N PHE A 4 -7.54 7.88 -5.08
CA PHE A 4 -7.80 7.04 -6.26
C PHE A 4 -7.86 7.80 -7.59
N ASN A 5 -8.22 9.08 -7.55
CA ASN A 5 -8.36 9.93 -8.74
C ASN A 5 -7.14 10.86 -8.92
N SER A 6 -6.08 10.67 -8.15
CA SER A 6 -4.87 11.47 -8.23
C SER A 6 -3.92 10.88 -9.26
N THR A 7 -3.38 11.75 -10.11
CA THR A 7 -2.32 11.36 -11.04
C THR A 7 -1.03 11.01 -10.28
N PRO A 8 -0.30 9.97 -10.72
CA PRO A 8 1.00 9.64 -10.13
C PRO A 8 1.99 10.81 -10.25
N PRO A 9 2.97 10.92 -9.32
CA PRO A 9 4.01 11.93 -9.39
C PRO A 9 4.77 11.90 -10.73
N ASN A 10 5.08 13.07 -11.28
CA ASN A 10 5.87 13.21 -12.52
C ASN A 10 7.36 13.30 -12.18
N ILE A 11 8.07 12.19 -12.29
CA ILE A 11 9.43 12.03 -11.78
C ILE A 11 10.48 12.13 -12.89
N ASP A 12 11.47 13.00 -12.67
CA ASP A 12 12.74 12.98 -13.38
C ASP A 12 13.72 12.07 -12.64
N LYS A 13 14.23 11.05 -13.33
CA LYS A 13 15.15 10.08 -12.71
C LYS A 13 16.48 10.69 -12.29
N ILE A 14 17.03 11.60 -13.09
CA ILE A 14 18.32 12.27 -12.80
C ILE A 14 18.15 13.16 -11.57
N HIS A 15 17.11 13.97 -11.57
CA HIS A 15 16.78 14.82 -10.43
C HIS A 15 16.53 13.99 -9.15
N LEU A 16 15.80 12.88 -9.25
CA LEU A 16 15.56 11.98 -8.12
C LEU A 16 16.86 11.37 -7.59
N ILE A 17 17.77 10.94 -8.45
CA ILE A 17 19.08 10.41 -8.04
C ILE A 17 19.87 11.47 -7.28
N ASN A 18 19.94 12.70 -7.77
CA ASN A 18 20.64 13.80 -7.10
C ASN A 18 19.99 14.12 -5.75
N TRP A 19 18.66 14.15 -5.72
CA TRP A 19 17.91 14.36 -4.48
C TRP A 19 18.18 13.23 -3.46
N LEU A 20 18.23 11.97 -3.87
CA LEU A 20 18.56 10.84 -3.00
C LEU A 20 19.97 10.98 -2.41
N LYS A 21 20.97 11.34 -3.22
CA LYS A 21 22.35 11.56 -2.76
C LYS A 21 22.45 12.70 -1.74
N ASN A 22 21.70 13.77 -1.92
CA ASN A 22 21.70 14.93 -1.04
C ASN A 22 20.94 14.70 0.27
N ASN A 23 19.93 13.82 0.25
CA ASN A 23 19.05 13.61 1.38
C ASN A 23 19.39 12.36 2.22
N TYR A 24 20.24 11.46 1.71
CA TYR A 24 20.59 10.21 2.40
C TYR A 24 22.08 9.93 2.30
N ASN A 25 22.79 10.08 3.41
CA ASN A 25 24.24 9.88 3.47
C ASN A 25 24.71 8.53 2.93
N ILE A 26 23.89 7.46 3.07
CA ILE A 26 24.23 6.13 2.56
C ILE A 26 24.38 6.09 1.03
N PHE A 27 23.83 7.07 0.31
CA PHE A 27 23.88 7.16 -1.16
C PHE A 27 24.90 8.22 -1.64
N LYS A 28 25.44 9.04 -0.74
CA LYS A 28 26.48 10.00 -1.07
C LYS A 28 27.69 9.26 -1.66
N ASN A 29 28.22 9.76 -2.76
CA ASN A 29 29.37 9.17 -3.48
C ASN A 29 29.15 7.71 -3.98
N LYS A 30 27.91 7.28 -4.16
CA LYS A 30 27.59 5.97 -4.74
C LYS A 30 27.08 6.11 -6.17
N GLN A 31 27.34 5.08 -6.97
CA GLN A 31 26.70 4.94 -8.27
C GLN A 31 25.28 4.44 -8.02
N LEU A 32 24.29 5.18 -8.51
CA LEU A 32 22.87 4.86 -8.37
C LEU A 32 22.23 4.64 -9.74
N SER A 33 21.37 3.64 -9.83
CA SER A 33 20.50 3.44 -10.99
C SER A 33 19.07 3.14 -10.55
N LEU A 34 18.09 3.63 -11.32
CA LEU A 34 16.66 3.50 -11.06
C LEU A 34 15.97 2.75 -12.19
N THR A 35 15.40 1.60 -11.86
CA THR A 35 14.49 0.85 -12.73
C THR A 35 13.07 1.05 -12.26
N LYS A 36 12.16 1.49 -13.15
CA LYS A 36 10.74 1.69 -12.80
C LYS A 36 10.11 0.33 -12.47
N LEU A 37 9.32 0.30 -11.41
CA LEU A 37 8.43 -0.79 -11.05
C LEU A 37 6.99 -0.39 -11.36
N ASP A 38 6.15 -1.37 -11.63
CA ASP A 38 4.73 -1.13 -11.88
C ASP A 38 4.04 -0.59 -10.64
N SER A 39 3.16 0.37 -10.86
CA SER A 39 2.37 1.03 -9.82
C SER A 39 1.28 1.89 -10.46
N GLU A 40 0.09 1.91 -9.88
CA GLU A 40 -1.05 2.63 -10.42
C GLU A 40 -1.03 4.13 -10.07
N ARG A 41 -1.00 4.44 -8.78
CA ARG A 41 -1.21 5.80 -8.23
C ARG A 41 0.07 6.46 -7.73
N ASP A 42 1.08 5.67 -7.45
CA ASP A 42 2.38 6.10 -6.94
C ASP A 42 3.46 5.92 -8.03
N LYS A 43 4.68 6.29 -7.74
CA LYS A 43 5.84 5.90 -8.53
C LYS A 43 6.78 5.07 -7.67
N ASN A 44 7.02 3.85 -8.12
CA ASN A 44 7.94 2.93 -7.48
C ASN A 44 9.17 2.70 -8.35
N TYR A 45 10.33 2.66 -7.72
CA TYR A 45 11.59 2.37 -8.39
C TYR A 45 12.39 1.34 -7.60
N LEU A 46 12.95 0.39 -8.31
CA LEU A 46 14.06 -0.40 -7.82
C LEU A 46 15.32 0.46 -7.90
N LEU A 47 15.96 0.70 -6.78
CA LEU A 47 17.24 1.41 -6.68
C LEU A 47 18.37 0.40 -6.51
N SER A 48 19.30 0.40 -7.47
CA SER A 48 20.56 -0.31 -7.36
C SER A 48 21.66 0.66 -6.90
N VAL A 49 22.51 0.18 -5.99
CA VAL A 49 23.65 0.91 -5.45
C VAL A 49 24.93 0.14 -5.76
N ASN A 50 25.83 0.70 -6.58
CA ASN A 50 27.06 0.05 -7.05
C ASN A 50 26.78 -1.35 -7.65
N ASN A 51 25.64 -1.50 -8.30
CA ASN A 51 25.16 -2.75 -8.93
C ASN A 51 24.98 -3.96 -7.98
N LYS A 52 25.03 -3.75 -6.64
CA LYS A 52 25.01 -4.85 -5.67
C LYS A 52 23.89 -4.80 -4.62
N SER A 53 23.40 -3.63 -4.30
CA SER A 53 22.37 -3.45 -3.25
C SER A 53 21.09 -2.92 -3.84
N TYR A 54 19.96 -3.41 -3.34
CA TYR A 54 18.65 -3.08 -3.85
C TYR A 54 17.76 -2.50 -2.76
N PHE A 55 17.11 -1.42 -3.12
CA PHE A 55 16.06 -0.78 -2.32
C PHE A 55 14.84 -0.53 -3.21
N VAL A 56 13.67 -0.41 -2.60
CA VAL A 56 12.48 0.11 -3.25
C VAL A 56 12.28 1.55 -2.80
N ILE A 57 12.30 2.48 -3.75
CA ILE A 57 11.95 3.88 -3.54
C ILE A 57 10.49 4.04 -3.90
N LYS A 58 9.67 4.46 -2.94
CA LYS A 58 8.25 4.74 -3.15
C LYS A 58 8.04 6.25 -3.07
N LEU A 59 7.49 6.83 -4.15
CA LEU A 59 7.04 8.21 -4.18
C LEU A 59 5.51 8.20 -4.26
N TYR A 60 4.90 8.69 -3.22
CA TYR A 60 3.45 8.67 -3.06
C TYR A 60 2.80 9.83 -3.81
N ASN A 61 1.57 9.64 -4.27
CA ASN A 61 0.84 10.73 -4.88
C ASN A 61 0.59 11.87 -3.87
N LYS A 62 0.32 13.08 -4.38
CA LYS A 62 0.19 14.29 -3.57
C LYS A 62 -0.96 14.29 -2.56
N LEU A 63 -1.91 13.37 -2.68
CA LEU A 63 -3.07 13.26 -1.79
C LEU A 63 -2.86 12.22 -0.68
N GLU A 64 -1.74 11.48 -0.68
CA GLU A 64 -1.47 10.51 0.38
C GLU A 64 -1.16 11.24 1.70
N SER A 65 -1.68 10.71 2.81
CA SER A 65 -1.49 11.33 4.11
C SER A 65 -0.23 10.81 4.80
N LYS A 66 0.50 11.72 5.45
CA LYS A 66 1.69 11.37 6.22
C LYS A 66 1.35 10.40 7.36
N SER A 67 0.23 10.62 8.04
CA SER A 67 -0.22 9.78 9.15
C SER A 67 -0.51 8.34 8.73
N PHE A 68 -1.01 8.13 7.51
CA PHE A 68 -1.18 6.78 6.97
C PHE A 68 0.16 6.11 6.62
N LEU A 69 1.13 6.86 6.12
CA LEU A 69 2.48 6.34 5.90
C LEU A 69 3.19 6.02 7.22
N GLU A 70 2.94 6.78 8.27
CA GLU A 70 3.42 6.51 9.63
C GLU A 70 2.80 5.23 10.21
N LEU A 71 1.50 4.99 9.97
CA LEU A 71 0.88 3.70 10.28
C LEU A 71 1.58 2.55 9.55
N GLN A 72 1.81 2.68 8.24
CA GLN A 72 2.52 1.64 7.48
C GLN A 72 3.93 1.39 8.04
N ASP A 73 4.65 2.44 8.44
CA ASP A 73 5.97 2.31 9.06
C ASP A 73 5.91 1.59 10.41
N PHE A 74 4.90 1.91 11.22
CA PHE A 74 4.66 1.23 12.49
C PHE A 74 4.38 -0.25 12.29
N VAL A 75 3.50 -0.60 11.34
CA VAL A 75 3.17 -1.98 10.97
C VAL A 75 4.43 -2.74 10.52
N LEU A 76 5.20 -2.17 9.59
CA LEU A 76 6.42 -2.81 9.10
C LEU A 76 7.44 -3.06 10.23
N THR A 77 7.57 -2.10 11.15
CA THR A 77 8.47 -2.24 12.30
C THR A 77 7.98 -3.37 13.23
N SER A 78 6.70 -3.39 13.57
CA SER A 78 6.11 -4.41 14.43
C SER A 78 6.27 -5.82 13.83
N LEU A 79 5.95 -5.98 12.56
CA LEU A 79 6.07 -7.27 11.87
C LEU A 79 7.53 -7.75 11.75
N ASN A 80 8.50 -6.84 11.58
CA ASN A 80 9.91 -7.20 11.48
C ASN A 80 10.55 -7.61 12.82
N THR A 81 9.97 -7.20 13.95
CA THR A 81 10.52 -7.46 15.29
C THR A 81 9.92 -8.68 15.96
N ARG A 82 8.69 -9.05 15.64
CA ARG A 82 7.88 -9.97 16.46
C ARG A 82 7.41 -11.25 15.76
N THR A 83 7.64 -11.41 14.44
CA THR A 83 6.92 -12.43 13.69
C THR A 83 7.81 -13.43 12.97
N SER A 84 7.30 -14.65 12.77
CA SER A 84 7.92 -15.69 11.95
C SER A 84 7.99 -15.33 10.46
N ILE A 85 7.09 -14.43 10.02
CA ILE A 85 7.01 -13.99 8.60
C ILE A 85 7.96 -12.85 8.27
N LYS A 86 8.75 -12.34 9.22
CA LYS A 86 9.66 -11.18 9.06
C LYS A 86 10.55 -11.22 7.81
N LYS A 87 10.94 -12.40 7.35
CA LYS A 87 11.77 -12.57 6.15
C LYS A 87 11.04 -12.14 4.86
N PHE A 88 9.72 -12.13 4.86
CA PHE A 88 8.87 -11.72 3.73
C PHE A 88 8.38 -10.27 3.85
N ILE A 89 8.74 -9.57 4.94
CA ILE A 89 8.30 -8.20 5.19
C ILE A 89 9.46 -7.25 4.85
N PRO A 90 9.23 -6.25 3.97
CA PRO A 90 10.27 -5.27 3.67
C PRO A 90 10.63 -4.47 4.92
N LYS A 91 11.92 -4.19 5.07
CA LYS A 91 12.41 -3.38 6.18
C LYS A 91 12.44 -1.92 5.77
N LYS A 92 11.95 -1.05 6.63
CA LYS A 92 12.17 0.39 6.53
C LYS A 92 13.66 0.68 6.67
N LYS A 93 14.23 1.45 5.76
CA LYS A 93 15.67 1.74 5.74
C LYS A 93 16.05 3.10 6.32
N HIS A 94 15.10 4.02 6.42
CA HIS A 94 15.29 5.34 7.04
C HIS A 94 14.11 5.67 7.94
N GLN A 95 14.39 6.38 9.03
CA GLN A 95 13.37 6.69 10.05
C GLN A 95 12.38 7.77 9.61
N SER A 96 12.77 8.67 8.71
CA SER A 96 11.92 9.79 8.32
C SER A 96 11.32 9.61 6.94
N ILE A 97 10.01 9.87 6.84
CA ILE A 97 9.32 10.12 5.59
C ILE A 97 9.78 11.48 5.10
N LYS A 98 10.44 11.54 3.95
CA LYS A 98 10.92 12.80 3.36
C LYS A 98 10.00 13.27 2.27
N THR A 99 10.14 14.54 1.92
CA THR A 99 9.35 15.18 0.86
C THR A 99 10.21 15.43 -0.37
N TYR A 100 9.67 15.12 -1.53
CA TYR A 100 10.25 15.37 -2.85
C TYR A 100 9.29 16.27 -3.64
N ILE A 101 9.83 17.20 -4.41
CA ILE A 101 9.04 18.03 -5.34
C ILE A 101 9.17 17.45 -6.74
N ASP A 102 8.05 17.07 -7.35
CA ASP A 102 8.00 16.50 -8.68
C ASP A 102 8.12 17.58 -9.79
N LYS A 103 8.19 17.16 -11.07
CA LYS A 103 8.26 18.09 -12.21
C LYS A 103 7.08 19.03 -12.32
N ASN A 104 5.93 18.63 -11.80
CA ASN A 104 4.70 19.46 -11.79
C ASN A 104 4.63 20.38 -10.56
N LYS A 105 5.76 20.50 -9.80
CA LYS A 105 5.84 21.27 -8.55
C LYS A 105 4.92 20.76 -7.44
N HIS A 106 4.48 19.51 -7.51
CA HIS A 106 3.72 18.88 -6.44
C HIS A 106 4.67 18.26 -5.41
N SER A 107 4.31 18.45 -4.14
CA SER A 107 4.96 17.77 -3.02
C SER A 107 4.46 16.33 -2.94
N CYS A 108 5.37 15.38 -2.86
CA CYS A 108 5.06 13.97 -2.63
C CYS A 108 5.99 13.38 -1.56
N PHE A 109 5.47 12.45 -0.76
CA PHE A 109 6.26 11.76 0.23
C PHE A 109 7.14 10.68 -0.40
N VAL A 110 8.31 10.44 0.20
CA VAL A 110 9.27 9.43 -0.24
C VAL A 110 9.60 8.50 0.92
N ARG A 111 9.56 7.19 0.63
CA ARG A 111 10.02 6.16 1.55
C ARG A 111 11.00 5.22 0.86
N ILE A 112 11.95 4.69 1.64
CA ILE A 112 12.95 3.73 1.19
C ILE A 112 12.76 2.43 1.97
N LEU A 113 12.49 1.37 1.24
CA LEU A 113 12.30 0.03 1.78
C LEU A 113 13.38 -0.91 1.24
N SER A 114 13.68 -1.98 1.98
CA SER A 114 14.52 -3.05 1.44
C SER A 114 13.79 -3.74 0.28
N TYR A 115 14.54 -4.11 -0.75
CA TYR A 115 14.02 -4.99 -1.78
C TYR A 115 14.00 -6.44 -1.28
N ILE A 116 12.88 -7.11 -1.49
CA ILE A 116 12.74 -8.55 -1.24
C ILE A 116 12.94 -9.26 -2.57
N LYS A 117 13.97 -10.08 -2.65
CA LYS A 117 14.24 -10.87 -3.87
C LYS A 117 13.15 -11.92 -4.04
N GLY A 118 12.67 -12.08 -5.26
CA GLY A 118 11.65 -13.06 -5.60
C GLY A 118 11.19 -12.93 -7.05
N LYS A 119 10.29 -13.80 -7.44
CA LYS A 119 9.59 -13.75 -8.73
C LYS A 119 8.18 -13.21 -8.49
N VAL A 120 7.69 -12.41 -9.42
CA VAL A 120 6.30 -11.91 -9.38
C VAL A 120 5.34 -13.09 -9.49
N LEU A 121 4.38 -13.18 -8.57
CA LEU A 121 3.46 -14.31 -8.49
C LEU A 121 2.68 -14.54 -9.79
N ALA A 122 2.25 -13.47 -10.46
CA ALA A 122 1.55 -13.53 -11.74
C ALA A 122 2.34 -14.23 -12.86
N ASN A 123 3.68 -14.28 -12.75
CA ASN A 123 4.58 -14.94 -13.71
C ASN A 123 4.99 -16.34 -13.25
N TYR A 124 4.33 -16.89 -12.25
CA TYR A 124 4.67 -18.19 -11.70
C TYR A 124 3.56 -19.21 -12.00
N LYS A 125 3.95 -20.45 -12.32
CA LYS A 125 2.97 -21.51 -12.48
C LYS A 125 2.42 -21.88 -11.11
N TYR A 126 1.10 -21.82 -10.95
CA TYR A 126 0.44 -22.20 -9.71
C TYR A 126 0.61 -23.70 -9.42
N SER A 127 0.77 -24.02 -8.15
CA SER A 127 0.80 -25.38 -7.64
C SER A 127 0.09 -25.39 -6.29
N SER A 128 -0.48 -26.54 -5.90
CA SER A 128 -1.14 -26.68 -4.58
C SER A 128 -0.22 -26.31 -3.42
N GLN A 129 1.07 -26.61 -3.52
CA GLN A 129 2.04 -26.24 -2.49
C GLN A 129 2.22 -24.71 -2.39
N LEU A 130 2.20 -24.00 -3.51
CA LEU A 130 2.27 -22.53 -3.53
C LEU A 130 1.01 -21.92 -2.94
N GLU A 131 -0.16 -22.44 -3.29
CA GLU A 131 -1.46 -21.98 -2.76
C GLU A 131 -1.54 -22.15 -1.24
N ILE A 132 -1.15 -23.31 -0.73
CA ILE A 132 -1.08 -23.59 0.72
C ILE A 132 -0.10 -22.61 1.40
N SER A 133 1.09 -22.42 0.83
CA SER A 133 2.10 -21.52 1.38
C SER A 133 1.62 -20.06 1.41
N LEU A 134 0.91 -19.61 0.37
CA LEU A 134 0.31 -18.29 0.29
C LEU A 134 -0.80 -18.13 1.34
N GLY A 135 -1.69 -19.12 1.44
CA GLY A 135 -2.75 -19.13 2.45
C GLY A 135 -2.20 -19.05 3.88
N LEU A 136 -1.17 -19.84 4.18
CA LEU A 136 -0.48 -19.80 5.48
C LEU A 136 0.17 -18.43 5.74
N PHE A 137 0.81 -17.84 4.73
CA PHE A 137 1.39 -16.51 4.86
C PHE A 137 0.33 -15.46 5.15
N ILE A 138 -0.77 -15.43 4.39
CA ILE A 138 -1.88 -14.47 4.55
C ILE A 138 -2.55 -14.67 5.91
N GLY A 139 -2.78 -15.91 6.32
CA GLY A 139 -3.36 -16.23 7.63
C GLY A 139 -2.48 -15.73 8.80
N ASN A 140 -1.18 -15.99 8.74
CA ASN A 140 -0.22 -15.50 9.73
C ASN A 140 -0.14 -13.97 9.73
N LEU A 141 -0.09 -13.33 8.56
CA LEU A 141 -0.11 -11.87 8.46
C LEU A 141 -1.37 -11.28 9.10
N SER A 142 -2.53 -11.84 8.78
CA SER A 142 -3.81 -11.40 9.36
C SER A 142 -3.83 -11.54 10.88
N LYS A 143 -3.30 -12.64 11.42
CA LYS A 143 -3.18 -12.87 12.87
C LYS A 143 -2.30 -11.82 13.54
N GLU A 144 -1.16 -11.50 12.96
CA GLU A 144 -0.22 -10.50 13.51
C GLU A 144 -0.80 -9.08 13.45
N LEU A 145 -1.57 -8.76 12.40
CA LEU A 145 -2.20 -7.45 12.24
C LEU A 145 -3.33 -7.19 13.25
N GLN A 146 -3.97 -8.23 13.78
CA GLN A 146 -5.06 -8.08 14.79
C GLN A 146 -4.63 -7.35 16.05
N ASN A 147 -3.36 -7.48 16.42
CA ASN A 147 -2.82 -6.88 17.66
C ASN A 147 -2.23 -5.48 17.43
N ILE A 148 -2.36 -4.93 16.24
CA ILE A 148 -1.84 -3.61 15.90
C ILE A 148 -2.95 -2.58 16.09
N ILE A 149 -2.74 -1.68 17.06
CA ILE A 149 -3.61 -0.54 17.33
C ILE A 149 -2.84 0.73 16.98
N HIS A 150 -3.43 1.55 16.13
CA HIS A 150 -2.85 2.84 15.72
C HIS A 150 -3.98 3.83 15.39
N GLN A 151 -3.81 5.09 15.77
CA GLN A 151 -4.84 6.13 15.55
C GLN A 151 -5.25 6.31 14.09
N SER A 152 -4.34 6.06 13.15
CA SER A 152 -4.58 6.18 11.71
C SER A 152 -5.12 4.89 11.06
N SER A 153 -5.43 3.85 11.83
CA SER A 153 -6.02 2.61 11.31
C SER A 153 -7.48 2.78 10.91
N ILE A 154 -8.18 3.75 11.53
CA ILE A 154 -9.55 4.10 11.20
C ILE A 154 -9.50 5.22 10.16
N ARG A 155 -9.83 4.89 8.92
CA ARG A 155 -9.92 5.88 7.84
C ARG A 155 -11.09 5.59 6.91
N ASN A 156 -11.62 6.63 6.30
CA ASN A 156 -12.61 6.47 5.24
C ASN A 156 -11.88 6.01 3.95
N PHE A 157 -12.18 4.80 3.52
CA PHE A 157 -11.50 4.17 2.40
C PHE A 157 -12.53 3.53 1.46
N LEU A 158 -12.52 3.91 0.18
CA LEU A 158 -13.55 3.50 -0.79
C LEU A 158 -13.62 1.98 -1.00
N TRP A 159 -12.54 1.26 -0.77
CA TRP A 159 -12.50 -0.20 -0.88
C TRP A 159 -12.84 -0.92 0.42
N ASP A 160 -13.13 -0.18 1.48
CA ASP A 160 -13.67 -0.76 2.70
C ASP A 160 -15.15 -1.12 2.45
N PRO A 161 -15.53 -2.40 2.51
CA PRO A 161 -16.91 -2.83 2.32
C PRO A 161 -17.89 -2.16 3.31
N SER A 162 -17.42 -1.71 4.46
CA SER A 162 -18.26 -0.97 5.42
C SER A 162 -18.59 0.45 4.98
N SER A 163 -17.91 0.97 3.95
CA SER A 163 -18.04 2.34 3.44
C SER A 163 -18.73 2.41 2.08
N ILE A 164 -19.74 1.58 1.84
CA ILE A 164 -20.42 1.44 0.53
C ILE A 164 -21.44 2.54 0.21
N ASP A 165 -21.66 3.51 1.09
CA ASP A 165 -22.65 4.57 0.87
C ASP A 165 -22.39 5.43 -0.39
N TRP A 166 -21.14 5.48 -0.85
CA TRP A 166 -20.81 6.17 -2.10
C TRP A 166 -21.49 5.51 -3.33
N VAL A 167 -21.72 4.19 -3.31
CA VAL A 167 -22.41 3.47 -4.39
C VAL A 167 -23.85 3.95 -4.54
N LYS A 168 -24.51 4.30 -3.41
CA LYS A 168 -25.88 4.81 -3.41
C LYS A 168 -26.02 6.12 -4.20
N LYS A 169 -24.97 6.95 -4.20
CA LYS A 169 -24.95 8.25 -4.93
C LYS A 169 -24.86 8.05 -6.44
N ASP A 170 -24.25 6.97 -6.89
CA ASP A 170 -23.95 6.71 -8.29
C ASP A 170 -24.91 5.69 -8.94
N LEU A 171 -25.99 5.31 -8.25
CA LEU A 171 -26.99 4.36 -8.76
C LEU A 171 -27.63 4.78 -10.08
N ASN A 172 -27.66 6.07 -10.37
CA ASN A 172 -28.25 6.60 -11.62
C ASN A 172 -27.38 6.33 -12.86
N LEU A 173 -26.12 5.91 -12.69
CA LEU A 173 -25.22 5.49 -13.77
C LEU A 173 -25.57 4.12 -14.34
N PHE A 174 -26.42 3.35 -13.65
CA PHE A 174 -26.76 1.98 -14.01
C PHE A 174 -28.12 1.88 -14.70
N LYS A 175 -28.27 0.91 -15.61
CA LYS A 175 -29.55 0.57 -16.21
C LYS A 175 -30.53 0.06 -15.15
N LEU A 176 -31.84 0.22 -15.38
CA LEU A 176 -32.91 -0.05 -14.42
C LEU A 176 -32.75 -1.44 -13.72
N LYS A 177 -32.53 -2.49 -14.49
CA LYS A 177 -32.34 -3.86 -13.94
C LYS A 177 -31.12 -3.97 -13.04
N GLN A 178 -29.99 -3.38 -13.45
CA GLN A 178 -28.76 -3.37 -12.67
C GLN A 178 -28.94 -2.54 -11.39
N LYS A 179 -29.55 -1.37 -11.51
CA LYS A 179 -29.87 -0.49 -10.37
C LYS A 179 -30.71 -1.23 -9.33
N GLN A 180 -31.70 -2.01 -9.75
CA GLN A 180 -32.56 -2.76 -8.84
C GLN A 180 -31.77 -3.85 -8.08
N ILE A 181 -30.91 -4.60 -8.78
CA ILE A 181 -30.04 -5.62 -8.17
C ILE A 181 -29.13 -4.99 -7.14
N ILE A 182 -28.44 -3.89 -7.51
CA ILE A 182 -27.52 -3.19 -6.61
C ILE A 182 -28.26 -2.65 -5.38
N SER A 183 -29.42 -2.00 -5.59
CA SER A 183 -30.23 -1.45 -4.49
C SER A 183 -30.71 -2.51 -3.51
N ASN A 184 -31.13 -3.67 -3.99
CA ASN A 184 -31.54 -4.79 -3.14
C ASN A 184 -30.36 -5.29 -2.29
N ASN A 185 -29.19 -5.50 -2.90
CA ASN A 185 -28.00 -5.93 -2.17
C ASN A 185 -27.55 -4.89 -1.12
N LEU A 186 -27.59 -3.61 -1.45
CA LEU A 186 -27.30 -2.53 -0.49
C LEU A 186 -28.27 -2.55 0.70
N CYS A 187 -29.56 -2.74 0.44
CA CYS A 187 -30.57 -2.82 1.51
C CYS A 187 -30.33 -4.01 2.44
N GLU A 188 -30.03 -5.19 1.87
CA GLU A 188 -29.72 -6.39 2.67
C GLU A 188 -28.45 -6.21 3.48
N TYR A 189 -27.42 -5.61 2.90
CA TYR A 189 -26.18 -5.31 3.57
C TYR A 189 -26.38 -4.34 4.74
N ASP A 190 -27.16 -3.27 4.55
CA ASP A 190 -27.51 -2.33 5.62
C ASP A 190 -28.26 -3.02 6.77
N LYS A 191 -29.20 -3.90 6.45
CA LYS A 191 -29.91 -4.71 7.47
C LYS A 191 -28.94 -5.61 8.24
N PHE A 192 -28.04 -6.29 7.53
CA PHE A 192 -27.02 -7.14 8.13
C PHE A 192 -26.11 -6.36 9.08
N LEU A 193 -25.58 -5.23 8.61
CA LEU A 193 -24.70 -4.38 9.43
C LEU A 193 -25.42 -3.86 10.69
N LYS A 194 -26.66 -3.36 10.55
CA LYS A 194 -27.43 -2.88 11.70
C LYS A 194 -27.61 -3.97 12.75
N LYS A 195 -27.89 -5.20 12.33
CA LYS A 195 -28.10 -6.34 13.23
C LYS A 195 -26.82 -6.84 13.89
N ASN A 196 -25.68 -6.81 13.16
CA ASN A 196 -24.47 -7.51 13.58
C ASN A 196 -23.30 -6.60 13.96
N LYS A 197 -23.43 -5.28 13.83
CA LYS A 197 -22.33 -4.32 14.04
C LYS A 197 -21.52 -4.57 15.33
N ASN A 198 -22.21 -4.87 16.42
CA ASN A 198 -21.57 -5.09 17.72
C ASN A 198 -20.91 -6.48 17.86
N ASN A 199 -21.24 -7.40 16.95
CA ASN A 199 -20.72 -8.77 16.93
C ASN A 199 -19.58 -8.96 15.93
N LEU A 200 -19.29 -7.94 15.10
CA LEU A 200 -18.20 -7.99 14.13
C LEU A 200 -16.89 -7.65 14.82
N ARG A 201 -15.88 -8.47 14.54
CA ARG A 201 -14.51 -8.20 14.97
C ARG A 201 -13.88 -7.17 14.03
N TYR A 202 -13.31 -6.12 14.59
CA TYR A 202 -12.55 -5.11 13.88
C TYR A 202 -11.05 -5.34 14.10
N SER A 203 -10.28 -5.31 13.04
CA SER A 203 -8.82 -5.42 13.10
C SER A 203 -8.20 -4.72 11.91
N LEU A 204 -6.92 -4.38 12.03
CA LEU A 204 -6.14 -3.93 10.88
C LEU A 204 -6.02 -5.10 9.89
N THR A 205 -6.24 -4.82 8.61
CA THR A 205 -6.08 -5.78 7.51
C THR A 205 -5.14 -5.22 6.45
N HIS A 206 -4.53 -6.09 5.64
CA HIS A 206 -3.75 -5.64 4.49
C HIS A 206 -4.64 -5.01 3.43
N GLY A 207 -5.83 -5.54 3.26
CA GLY A 207 -6.85 -5.07 2.31
C GLY A 207 -6.68 -5.60 0.89
N ASP A 208 -5.44 -5.78 0.44
CA ASP A 208 -5.11 -6.32 -0.89
C ASP A 208 -3.74 -7.03 -0.83
N PRO A 209 -3.71 -8.30 -0.44
CA PRO A 209 -2.48 -9.06 -0.19
C PRO A 209 -1.85 -9.67 -1.45
N ILE A 210 -2.41 -9.45 -2.64
CA ILE A 210 -2.00 -10.05 -3.92
C ILE A 210 -1.08 -9.14 -4.70
#